data_e3f422c50d94a3a0b7ae8b9307be4375
#
_entry.id   e3f422c50d94a3a0b7ae8b9307be4375
#
_cell.length_a   1.000
_cell.length_b   1.000
_cell.length_c   1.000
_cell.angle_alpha   90.00
_cell.angle_beta   90.00
_cell.angle_gamma   90.00
#
_symmetry.space_group_name_H-M   'P 1'
#
loop_
_entity.id
_entity.type
_entity.pdbx_description
1 polymer ?
#
loop_
_entity_poly.entity_id
_entity_poly.type
_entity_poly.pdbx_seq_one_letter_code
_entity_poly.pdbx_strand_id
1 'polypeptide(L)'
;MAGEHTQETTELLQALIRNQCVNDGTPDSGNETRNSDLLRTYLEGAGVEIQTFTSRPGRDSMIARIEGTDPDAPTLCLMGHTDVVPVSPDGWSQD
;
A
#
# COMPACT_ATOMS: atom_id res chain seq x y z
N MET A 1 -4.03 8.77 -20.60
CA MET A 1 -3.91 7.55 -21.45
C MET A 1 -3.66 6.36 -20.56
N ALA A 2 -4.39 5.28 -20.80
CA ALA A 2 -4.28 4.08 -19.96
C ALA A 2 -2.89 3.48 -19.92
N GLY A 3 -2.09 3.59 -21.00
CA GLY A 3 -0.74 3.04 -21.06
C GLY A 3 0.35 3.88 -20.39
N GLU A 4 0.08 5.12 -20.04
CA GLU A 4 1.10 6.06 -19.58
C GLU A 4 1.69 5.67 -18.23
N HIS A 5 0.88 5.12 -17.33
CA HIS A 5 1.30 4.72 -15.99
C HIS A 5 1.32 3.21 -15.79
N THR A 6 1.11 2.44 -16.86
CA THR A 6 0.98 0.97 -16.74
C THR A 6 2.25 0.33 -16.19
N GLN A 7 3.40 0.71 -16.71
CA GLN A 7 4.66 0.13 -16.27
C GLN A 7 4.95 0.47 -14.81
N GLU A 8 4.81 1.74 -14.45
CA GLU A 8 5.03 2.20 -13.07
C GLU A 8 4.11 1.49 -12.09
N THR A 9 2.82 1.39 -12.44
CA THR A 9 1.82 0.69 -11.61
C THR A 9 2.17 -0.78 -11.44
N THR A 10 2.56 -1.44 -12.53
CA THR A 10 2.94 -2.85 -12.51
C THR A 10 4.16 -3.08 -11.62
N GLU A 11 5.17 -2.26 -11.75
CA GLU A 11 6.40 -2.37 -10.96
C GLU A 11 6.14 -2.14 -9.47
N LEU A 12 5.31 -1.16 -9.14
CA LEU A 12 4.92 -0.89 -7.77
C LEU A 12 4.14 -2.07 -7.16
N LEU A 13 3.18 -2.61 -7.92
CA LEU A 13 2.41 -3.76 -7.47
C LEU A 13 3.31 -4.98 -7.25
N GLN A 14 4.25 -5.24 -8.16
CA GLN A 14 5.20 -6.33 -8.00
C GLN A 14 6.04 -6.16 -6.73
N ALA A 15 6.48 -4.95 -6.43
CA ALA A 15 7.23 -4.67 -5.22
C ALA A 15 6.39 -4.93 -3.95
N LEU A 16 5.13 -4.52 -3.97
CA LEU A 16 4.20 -4.79 -2.86
C LEU A 16 3.99 -6.30 -2.66
N ILE A 17 3.82 -7.04 -3.75
CA ILE A 17 3.65 -8.51 -3.70
C ILE A 17 4.90 -9.18 -3.11
N ARG A 18 6.09 -8.76 -3.53
CA ARG A 18 7.36 -9.33 -3.04
C ARG A 18 7.57 -9.12 -1.55
N ASN A 19 6.95 -8.12 -0.95
CA ASN A 19 7.02 -7.88 0.48
C ASN A 19 6.26 -8.92 1.31
N GLN A 20 5.42 -9.73 0.67
CA GLN A 20 4.77 -10.88 1.29
C GLN A 20 4.04 -10.52 2.60
N CYS A 21 3.23 -9.47 2.57
CA CYS A 21 2.45 -9.07 3.73
C CYS A 21 1.25 -10.00 3.91
N VAL A 22 1.51 -11.26 4.18
CA VAL A 22 0.49 -12.32 4.28
C VAL A 22 -0.10 -12.33 5.67
N ASN A 23 -1.40 -12.11 5.74
CA ASN A 23 -2.18 -12.19 6.96
C ASN A 23 -2.88 -13.55 7.01
N ASP A 24 -2.44 -14.42 7.92
CA ASP A 24 -3.00 -15.74 8.10
C ASP A 24 -3.95 -15.83 9.31
N GLY A 25 -4.28 -14.67 9.88
CA GLY A 25 -5.14 -14.58 11.05
C GLY A 25 -4.41 -14.61 12.38
N THR A 26 -3.09 -14.85 12.37
CA THR A 26 -2.30 -14.82 13.60
C THR A 26 -1.80 -13.42 13.91
N PRO A 27 -1.57 -13.08 15.20
CA PRO A 27 -1.09 -11.74 15.57
C PRO A 27 0.25 -11.36 14.96
N ASP A 28 1.12 -12.32 14.69
CA ASP A 28 2.48 -12.07 14.19
C ASP A 28 2.56 -12.05 12.67
N SER A 29 1.43 -12.24 11.98
CA SER A 29 1.39 -12.22 10.53
C SER A 29 1.07 -10.82 9.99
N GLY A 30 1.08 -10.68 8.67
CA GLY A 30 0.78 -9.43 7.97
C GLY A 30 2.04 -8.62 7.71
N ASN A 31 2.61 -8.04 8.74
CA ASN A 31 3.84 -7.24 8.65
C ASN A 31 3.77 -6.13 7.59
N GLU A 32 2.64 -5.41 7.57
CA GLU A 32 2.36 -4.36 6.59
C GLU A 32 3.31 -3.17 6.70
N THR A 33 4.13 -3.07 7.75
CA THR A 33 5.18 -2.06 7.87
C THR A 33 6.05 -2.05 6.62
N ARG A 34 6.36 -3.21 6.05
CA ARG A 34 7.17 -3.31 4.83
C ARG A 34 6.51 -2.60 3.65
N ASN A 35 5.21 -2.73 3.50
CA ASN A 35 4.47 -2.06 2.43
C ASN A 35 4.24 -0.59 2.74
N SER A 36 4.02 -0.25 4.01
CA SER A 36 3.93 1.16 4.41
C SER A 36 5.24 1.90 4.13
N ASP A 37 6.36 1.29 4.42
CA ASP A 37 7.68 1.88 4.14
C ASP A 37 7.91 2.06 2.63
N LEU A 38 7.53 1.06 1.83
CA LEU A 38 7.64 1.13 0.38
C LEU A 38 6.78 2.28 -0.18
N LEU A 39 5.52 2.34 0.25
CA LEU A 39 4.59 3.37 -0.21
C LEU A 39 5.01 4.76 0.27
N ARG A 40 5.53 4.87 1.49
CA ARG A 40 6.07 6.13 1.99
C ARG A 40 7.20 6.63 1.09
N THR A 41 8.16 5.77 0.78
CA THR A 41 9.27 6.13 -0.11
C THR A 41 8.79 6.53 -1.50
N TYR A 42 7.77 5.84 -2.01
CA TYR A 42 7.19 6.14 -3.31
C TYR A 42 6.46 7.49 -3.34
N LEU A 43 5.74 7.81 -2.27
CA LEU A 43 4.84 8.97 -2.23
C LEU A 43 5.48 10.22 -1.62
N GLU A 44 6.57 10.09 -0.88
CA GLU A 44 7.16 11.24 -0.20
C GLU A 44 7.63 12.30 -1.19
N GLY A 45 7.42 13.56 -0.83
CA GLY A 45 7.78 14.67 -1.69
C GLY A 45 7.04 15.94 -1.29
N ALA A 46 7.29 17.00 -2.03
CA ALA A 46 6.66 18.28 -1.77
C ALA A 46 5.14 18.18 -1.95
N GLY A 47 4.41 18.66 -0.96
CA GLY A 47 2.95 18.68 -1.00
C GLY A 47 2.27 17.39 -0.57
N VAL A 48 3.01 16.38 -0.15
CA VAL A 48 2.43 15.13 0.37
C VAL A 48 2.71 15.04 1.86
N GLU A 49 1.65 15.00 2.65
CA GLU A 49 1.72 14.80 4.09
C GLU A 49 1.43 13.35 4.41
N ILE A 50 2.37 12.67 5.08
CA ILE A 50 2.26 11.24 5.37
C ILE A 50 2.21 11.02 6.88
N GLN A 51 1.22 10.24 7.31
CA GLN A 51 1.07 9.78 8.68
C GLN A 51 1.00 8.27 8.71
N THR A 52 1.64 7.67 9.72
CA THR A 52 1.64 6.23 9.91
C THR A 52 1.02 5.91 11.28
N PHE A 53 0.17 4.90 11.30
CA PHE A 53 -0.50 4.42 12.51
C PHE A 53 -0.14 2.96 12.71
N THR A 54 0.39 2.63 13.88
CA THR A 54 0.79 1.26 14.21
C THR A 54 -0.17 0.71 15.26
N SER A 55 -0.99 -0.29 14.88
CA SER A 55 -1.90 -0.94 15.82
C SER A 55 -1.18 -1.93 16.73
N ARG A 56 -0.15 -2.57 16.22
CA ARG A 56 0.79 -3.45 16.94
C ARG A 56 2.06 -3.58 16.09
N PRO A 57 3.17 -4.06 16.65
CA PRO A 57 4.42 -4.17 15.89
C PRO A 57 4.22 -4.90 14.56
N GLY A 58 4.71 -4.28 13.48
CA GLY A 58 4.59 -4.82 12.13
C GLY A 58 3.26 -4.56 11.43
N ARG A 59 2.24 -4.02 12.13
CA ARG A 59 0.90 -3.81 11.59
C ARG A 59 0.62 -2.32 11.43
N ASP A 60 1.12 -1.75 10.36
CA ASP A 60 1.02 -0.31 10.09
C ASP A 60 -0.06 0.00 9.08
N SER A 61 -0.72 1.13 9.30
CA SER A 61 -1.57 1.80 8.32
C SER A 61 -0.95 3.14 7.98
N MET A 62 -1.08 3.57 6.73
CA MET A 62 -0.52 4.83 6.27
C MET A 62 -1.60 5.68 5.64
N ILE A 63 -1.54 6.99 5.90
CA ILE A 63 -2.39 7.98 5.25
C ILE A 63 -1.48 8.98 4.55
N ALA A 64 -1.69 9.17 3.26
CA ALA A 64 -1.03 10.20 2.48
C ALA A 64 -2.08 11.23 2.08
N ARG A 65 -1.81 12.49 2.37
CA ARG A 65 -2.73 13.58 2.08
C ARG A 65 -2.09 14.60 1.16
N ILE A 66 -2.81 14.98 0.12
CA ILE A 66 -2.43 16.07 -0.79
C ILE A 66 -3.47 17.14 -0.65
N GLU A 67 -3.03 18.34 -0.26
CA GLU A 67 -3.91 19.50 -0.12
C GLU A 67 -4.39 19.96 -1.49
N GLY A 68 -5.70 20.16 -1.63
CA GLY A 68 -6.28 20.75 -2.82
C GLY A 68 -6.11 22.26 -2.86
N THR A 69 -6.36 22.84 -4.01
CA THR A 69 -6.26 24.30 -4.20
C THR A 69 -7.53 25.05 -3.81
N ASP A 70 -8.67 24.36 -3.75
CA ASP A 70 -9.95 24.94 -3.39
C ASP A 70 -10.33 24.49 -1.96
N PRO A 71 -10.29 25.41 -0.96
CA PRO A 71 -10.60 25.03 0.42
C PRO A 71 -12.06 24.66 0.64
N ASP A 72 -12.95 25.02 -0.28
CA ASP A 72 -14.38 24.70 -0.19
C ASP A 72 -14.74 23.39 -0.88
N ALA A 73 -13.81 22.77 -1.60
CA ALA A 73 -14.07 21.52 -2.28
C ALA A 73 -14.08 20.35 -1.27
N PRO A 74 -14.98 19.37 -1.47
CA PRO A 74 -14.97 18.18 -0.62
C PRO A 74 -13.72 17.34 -0.83
N THR A 75 -13.37 16.58 0.20
CA THR A 75 -12.21 15.68 0.16
C THR A 75 -12.57 14.37 -0.52
N LEU A 76 -11.72 13.92 -1.45
CA LEU A 76 -11.79 12.58 -1.98
C LEU A 76 -10.86 11.68 -1.17
N CYS A 77 -11.40 10.57 -0.66
CA CYS A 77 -10.61 9.57 0.05
C CYS A 77 -10.60 8.27 -0.74
N LEU A 78 -9.40 7.81 -1.10
CA LEU A 78 -9.20 6.52 -1.73
C LEU A 78 -8.65 5.56 -0.68
N MET A 79 -9.26 4.38 -0.55
CA MET A 79 -8.90 3.41 0.47
C MET A 79 -8.55 2.07 -0.16
N GLY A 80 -7.57 1.41 0.45
CA GLY A 80 -7.19 0.05 0.09
C GLY A 80 -6.50 -0.61 1.27
N HIS A 81 -6.09 -1.85 1.09
CA HIS A 81 -5.31 -2.57 2.10
C HIS A 81 -4.10 -3.21 1.46
N THR A 82 -3.05 -3.43 2.25
CA THR A 82 -1.78 -3.95 1.75
C THR A 82 -1.48 -5.36 2.22
N ASP A 83 -2.24 -5.87 3.18
CA ASP A 83 -2.15 -7.29 3.54
C ASP A 83 -2.93 -8.16 2.56
N VAL A 84 -2.51 -9.40 2.44
CA VAL A 84 -3.15 -10.38 1.57
C VAL A 84 -3.39 -11.67 2.33
N VAL A 85 -4.33 -12.47 1.84
CA VAL A 85 -4.58 -13.81 2.39
C VAL A 85 -3.51 -14.77 1.90
N PRO A 86 -3.28 -15.91 2.62
CA PRO A 86 -2.38 -16.94 2.12
C PRO A 86 -2.83 -17.47 0.76
N VAL A 87 -1.85 -17.72 -0.11
CA VAL A 87 -2.10 -18.28 -1.42
C VAL A 87 -2.17 -19.81 -1.35
N SER A 88 -3.10 -20.39 -2.11
CA SER A 88 -3.08 -21.82 -2.40
C SER A 88 -2.25 -22.03 -3.66
N PRO A 89 -1.11 -22.70 -3.60
CA PRO A 89 -0.25 -22.87 -4.78
C PRO A 89 -0.89 -23.71 -5.88
N ASP A 90 -1.89 -24.52 -5.52
CA ASP A 90 -2.59 -25.33 -6.51
C ASP A 90 -3.39 -24.46 -7.47
N GLY A 91 -3.26 -24.71 -8.76
CA GLY A 91 -3.98 -23.97 -9.77
C GLY A 91 -3.26 -22.73 -10.31
N TRP A 92 -2.14 -22.33 -9.72
CA TRP A 92 -1.30 -21.27 -10.26
C TRP A 92 -0.37 -21.81 -11.33
N SER A 93 -0.26 -21.09 -12.43
CA SER A 93 0.65 -21.44 -13.53
C SER A 93 2.05 -20.85 -13.35
N GLN A 94 2.21 -19.88 -12.46
CA GLN A 94 3.46 -19.18 -12.16
C GLN A 94 3.77 -19.29 -10.68
N ASP A 95 5.03 -19.24 -10.37
CA ASP A 95 5.56 -19.26 -9.01
C ASP A 95 5.45 -17.88 -8.37
#